data_4a4fb1a99b36e5285918395b2c0141a5
#
_entry.id   4a4fb1a99b36e5285918395b2c0141a5
#
_cell.length_a   1.000
_cell.length_b   1.000
_cell.length_c   1.000
_cell.angle_alpha   90.00
_cell.angle_beta   90.00
_cell.angle_gamma   90.00
#
_symmetry.space_group_name_H-M   'P 1'
#
loop_
_entity.id
_entity.type
_entity.pdbx_description
1 polymer ?
#
loop_
_entity_poly.entity_id
_entity_poly.type
_entity_poly.pdbx_seq_one_letter_code
_entity_poly.pdbx_strand_id
1 'polypeptide(L)'
;MSTPAPIPIPLRQRWQDARRRLFPLIIFAITFVLLLVLWKDFASAPTMVGQVESIQANVSCYKPGMLAQLNVNRFQKVKAGDAVGQVLLTDPKILASSLAVVQADIEMLRVTMQPIAAKQRTAMDYSQLRLDWMRQRAQLAMARANLQFAQTDFHRTEQLFTDKIVSERFYDQAKASQGRLQNEVEELTRLVEEQGRNIDQLQLTNAVEISKVTEEPLRVAIAAQEAKLRLTEAELSPITLYAPVDGMVNVIYHRTGEAVNAGESIVSIAPVNALRIVGYLRPPIFDEPKVGCQVQVRTRGPRRQSGTSAVVEVGAQFETIAPALQAPMKLANIELGLPIGISVPANLKIRPGELVDLTLLQKTE
;
A
#
# COMPACT_ATOMS: atom_id res chain seq x y z
N MET A 1 98.64 2.60 37.35
CA MET A 1 98.00 2.07 36.16
C MET A 1 96.95 3.10 35.72
N SER A 2 97.25 3.90 34.72
CA SER A 2 96.39 4.97 34.19
C SER A 2 95.39 4.32 33.20
N THR A 3 94.13 4.50 33.47
CA THR A 3 92.99 4.07 32.52
C THR A 3 93.12 4.91 31.24
N PRO A 4 93.16 4.25 30.09
CA PRO A 4 93.20 4.99 28.81
C PRO A 4 91.93 5.83 28.59
N ALA A 5 92.13 7.03 28.09
CA ALA A 5 91.01 7.95 27.78
C ALA A 5 90.11 7.36 26.70
N PRO A 6 88.80 7.48 26.81
CA PRO A 6 87.88 6.96 25.82
C PRO A 6 88.05 7.68 24.49
N ILE A 7 88.23 6.92 23.43
CA ILE A 7 88.37 7.43 22.06
C ILE A 7 87.06 8.12 21.63
N PRO A 8 87.10 9.39 21.15
CA PRO A 8 85.88 10.08 20.75
C PRO A 8 85.31 9.43 19.49
N ILE A 9 84.07 8.91 19.62
CA ILE A 9 83.32 8.27 18.49
C ILE A 9 82.92 9.38 17.54
N PRO A 10 83.25 9.27 16.24
CA PRO A 10 82.88 10.28 15.23
C PRO A 10 81.39 10.44 15.10
N LEU A 11 80.86 11.64 14.92
CA LEU A 11 79.44 11.97 14.86
C LEU A 11 78.67 11.11 13.83
N ARG A 12 79.32 10.75 12.74
CA ARG A 12 78.77 9.89 11.66
C ARG A 12 78.47 8.46 12.16
N GLN A 13 79.22 7.93 13.06
CA GLN A 13 79.05 6.60 13.65
C GLN A 13 77.95 6.62 14.71
N ARG A 14 77.85 7.67 15.52
CA ARG A 14 76.70 7.90 16.45
C ARG A 14 75.39 8.01 15.73
N TRP A 15 75.39 8.62 14.57
CA TRP A 15 74.17 8.76 13.71
C TRP A 15 73.78 7.43 13.09
N GLN A 16 74.72 6.60 12.68
CA GLN A 16 74.48 5.27 12.15
C GLN A 16 73.97 4.31 13.25
N ASP A 17 74.50 4.37 14.43
CA ASP A 17 74.08 3.55 15.58
C ASP A 17 72.71 4.01 16.10
N ALA A 18 72.46 5.26 16.18
CA ALA A 18 71.15 5.82 16.48
C ALA A 18 70.10 5.39 15.43
N ARG A 19 70.45 5.49 14.15
CA ARG A 19 69.53 5.06 13.06
C ARG A 19 69.29 3.55 13.12
N ARG A 20 70.27 2.70 13.38
CA ARG A 20 70.11 1.28 13.50
C ARG A 20 69.29 0.84 14.72
N ARG A 21 69.31 1.57 15.80
CA ARG A 21 68.57 1.24 17.03
C ARG A 21 67.19 1.90 17.07
N LEU A 22 67.08 3.16 16.70
CA LEU A 22 65.85 3.92 16.81
C LEU A 22 64.88 3.67 15.63
N PHE A 23 65.40 3.43 14.40
CA PHE A 23 64.60 3.26 13.21
C PHE A 23 63.64 2.06 13.28
N PRO A 24 64.09 0.85 13.72
CA PRO A 24 63.20 -0.30 13.90
C PRO A 24 62.19 -0.08 15.03
N LEU A 25 62.54 0.68 16.09
CA LEU A 25 61.63 1.02 17.18
C LEU A 25 60.51 1.98 16.70
N ILE A 26 60.87 2.96 15.88
CA ILE A 26 59.89 3.92 15.29
C ILE A 26 58.93 3.18 14.33
N ILE A 27 59.47 2.33 13.48
CA ILE A 27 58.64 1.51 12.58
C ILE A 27 57.69 0.62 13.38
N PHE A 28 58.21 -0.03 14.42
CA PHE A 28 57.39 -0.91 15.30
C PHE A 28 56.29 -0.07 15.99
N ALA A 29 56.60 1.10 16.52
CA ALA A 29 55.62 1.98 17.14
C ALA A 29 54.53 2.43 16.15
N ILE A 30 54.94 2.83 14.93
CA ILE A 30 53.97 3.22 13.87
C ILE A 30 53.08 2.05 13.47
N THR A 31 53.65 0.86 13.21
CA THR A 31 52.86 -0.33 12.87
C THR A 31 51.97 -0.77 14.02
N PHE A 32 52.41 -0.65 15.27
CA PHE A 32 51.63 -0.97 16.45
C PHE A 32 50.43 -0.04 16.61
N VAL A 33 50.66 1.29 16.45
CA VAL A 33 49.59 2.30 16.45
C VAL A 33 48.60 2.05 15.30
N LEU A 34 49.10 1.76 14.09
CA LEU A 34 48.26 1.43 12.93
C LEU A 34 47.42 0.19 13.20
N LEU A 35 48.01 -0.84 13.82
CA LEU A 35 47.32 -2.08 14.16
C LEU A 35 46.29 -1.85 15.26
N LEU A 36 46.52 -1.00 16.24
CA LEU A 36 45.55 -0.61 17.27
C LEU A 36 44.37 0.16 16.64
N VAL A 37 44.62 1.06 15.71
CA VAL A 37 43.54 1.78 14.99
C VAL A 37 42.73 0.84 14.15
N LEU A 38 43.38 -0.04 13.38
CA LEU A 38 42.70 -1.08 12.60
C LEU A 38 41.92 -2.07 13.49
N TRP A 39 42.49 -2.43 14.64
CA TRP A 39 41.81 -3.32 15.59
C TRP A 39 40.53 -2.68 16.14
N LYS A 40 40.58 -1.42 16.53
CA LYS A 40 39.44 -0.68 17.06
C LYS A 40 38.31 -0.57 16.01
N ASP A 41 38.66 -0.35 14.74
CA ASP A 41 37.66 -0.14 13.70
C ASP A 41 37.17 -1.42 13.02
N PHE A 42 37.99 -2.46 12.94
CA PHE A 42 37.66 -3.69 12.20
C PHE A 42 37.46 -4.94 13.05
N ALA A 43 38.10 -5.06 14.19
CA ALA A 43 38.09 -6.30 14.97
C ALA A 43 37.16 -6.28 16.20
N SER A 44 36.61 -5.11 16.57
CA SER A 44 35.61 -5.07 17.65
C SER A 44 34.35 -5.83 17.22
N ALA A 45 34.02 -6.88 17.97
CA ALA A 45 32.81 -7.65 17.70
C ALA A 45 31.56 -6.75 17.87
N PRO A 46 30.57 -6.87 16.99
CA PRO A 46 29.33 -6.12 17.15
C PRO A 46 28.61 -6.58 18.42
N THR A 47 28.09 -5.63 19.19
CA THR A 47 27.36 -5.93 20.43
C THR A 47 26.02 -6.57 20.13
N MET A 48 25.41 -6.22 19.00
CA MET A 48 24.12 -6.73 18.55
C MET A 48 23.98 -6.63 17.03
N VAL A 49 23.03 -7.36 16.50
CA VAL A 49 22.63 -7.27 15.09
C VAL A 49 21.27 -6.58 15.01
N GLY A 50 21.14 -5.62 14.11
CA GLY A 50 19.89 -4.94 13.86
C GLY A 50 19.42 -5.10 12.41
N GLN A 51 18.16 -4.84 12.20
CA GLN A 51 17.54 -4.76 10.88
C GLN A 51 16.92 -3.38 10.70
N VAL A 52 17.10 -2.83 9.53
CA VAL A 52 16.44 -1.59 9.14
C VAL A 52 14.95 -1.87 8.97
N GLU A 53 14.12 -1.26 9.81
CA GLU A 53 12.70 -1.48 9.79
C GLU A 53 12.07 -0.85 8.55
N SER A 54 11.25 -1.65 7.89
CA SER A 54 10.40 -1.25 6.79
C SER A 54 8.96 -1.52 7.18
N ILE A 55 8.21 -0.46 7.45
CA ILE A 55 6.76 -0.60 7.66
C ILE A 55 6.13 -0.71 6.29
N GLN A 56 5.81 -1.94 5.88
CA GLN A 56 5.06 -2.16 4.65
C GLN A 56 3.61 -1.74 4.86
N ALA A 57 3.13 -0.90 3.97
CA ALA A 57 1.74 -0.52 3.96
C ALA A 57 0.98 -1.42 2.97
N ASN A 58 -0.04 -2.10 3.46
CA ASN A 58 -0.87 -2.96 2.65
C ASN A 58 -2.10 -2.19 2.16
N VAL A 59 -2.35 -2.25 0.87
CA VAL A 59 -3.56 -1.76 0.24
C VAL A 59 -4.57 -2.90 0.24
N SER A 60 -5.69 -2.72 0.93
CA SER A 60 -6.78 -3.69 1.02
C SER A 60 -8.11 -3.03 0.75
N CYS A 61 -9.12 -3.82 0.36
CA CYS A 61 -10.49 -3.35 0.23
C CYS A 61 -11.27 -3.66 1.52
N TYR A 62 -12.11 -2.73 1.96
CA TYR A 62 -12.94 -2.92 3.17
C TYR A 62 -14.19 -3.77 2.92
N LYS A 63 -14.54 -4.02 1.64
CA LYS A 63 -15.64 -4.90 1.24
C LYS A 63 -15.11 -5.99 0.30
N PRO A 64 -15.74 -7.18 0.29
CA PRO A 64 -15.39 -8.22 -0.67
C PRO A 64 -15.83 -7.81 -2.08
N GLY A 65 -15.09 -8.25 -3.08
CA GLY A 65 -15.40 -7.93 -4.47
C GLY A 65 -14.45 -8.58 -5.46
N MET A 66 -14.49 -8.12 -6.69
CA MET A 66 -13.58 -8.53 -7.76
C MET A 66 -12.66 -7.37 -8.14
N LEU A 67 -11.36 -7.63 -8.23
CA LEU A 67 -10.38 -6.63 -8.67
C LEU A 67 -10.58 -6.37 -10.17
N ALA A 68 -11.24 -5.25 -10.50
CA ALA A 68 -11.57 -4.89 -11.89
C ALA A 68 -10.34 -4.41 -12.66
N GLN A 69 -9.51 -3.61 -12.03
CA GLN A 69 -8.33 -3.02 -12.65
C GLN A 69 -7.23 -2.82 -11.61
N LEU A 70 -6.00 -3.10 -12.01
CA LEU A 70 -4.79 -2.79 -11.26
C LEU A 70 -3.92 -1.86 -12.10
N ASN A 71 -3.68 -0.64 -11.59
CA ASN A 71 -2.98 0.41 -12.33
C ASN A 71 -1.48 0.47 -12.01
N VAL A 72 -0.98 -0.46 -11.21
CA VAL A 72 0.41 -0.46 -10.76
C VAL A 72 1.09 -1.78 -11.07
N ASN A 73 2.39 -1.68 -11.36
CA ASN A 73 3.27 -2.82 -11.59
C ASN A 73 4.24 -3.00 -10.42
N ARG A 74 4.75 -4.22 -10.27
CA ARG A 74 5.79 -4.50 -9.29
C ARG A 74 7.02 -3.61 -9.54
N PHE A 75 7.59 -3.06 -8.46
CA PHE A 75 8.72 -2.12 -8.47
C PHE A 75 8.41 -0.73 -9.01
N GLN A 76 7.16 -0.42 -9.28
CA GLN A 76 6.73 0.93 -9.63
C GLN A 76 6.75 1.83 -8.39
N LYS A 77 7.21 3.07 -8.56
CA LYS A 77 7.11 4.10 -7.52
C LYS A 77 5.72 4.70 -7.52
N VAL A 78 5.16 4.85 -6.32
CA VAL A 78 3.84 5.44 -6.10
C VAL A 78 3.95 6.48 -4.98
N LYS A 79 3.09 7.48 -5.04
CA LYS A 79 2.90 8.49 -4.00
C LYS A 79 1.65 8.19 -3.19
N ALA A 80 1.61 8.65 -1.95
CA ALA A 80 0.40 8.63 -1.15
C ALA A 80 -0.74 9.34 -1.88
N GLY A 81 -1.90 8.66 -2.01
CA GLY A 81 -3.05 9.15 -2.76
C GLY A 81 -3.11 8.74 -4.23
N ASP A 82 -2.06 8.11 -4.78
CA ASP A 82 -2.13 7.58 -6.15
C ASP A 82 -3.13 6.41 -6.24
N ALA A 83 -3.91 6.37 -7.32
CA ALA A 83 -4.86 5.29 -7.56
C ALA A 83 -4.13 4.00 -7.96
N VAL A 84 -4.19 3.00 -7.08
CA VAL A 84 -3.53 1.69 -7.23
C VAL A 84 -4.37 0.73 -8.05
N GLY A 85 -5.70 0.76 -7.87
CA GLY A 85 -6.62 -0.14 -8.57
C GLY A 85 -8.07 0.15 -8.23
N GLN A 86 -8.96 -0.68 -8.78
CA GLN A 86 -10.40 -0.58 -8.57
C GLN A 86 -10.99 -1.95 -8.27
N VAL A 87 -11.88 -2.01 -7.28
CA VAL A 87 -12.60 -3.21 -6.87
C VAL A 87 -14.09 -3.03 -7.12
N LEU A 88 -14.70 -3.97 -7.82
CA LEU A 88 -16.14 -4.11 -7.99
C LEU A 88 -16.70 -4.88 -6.81
N LEU A 89 -17.67 -4.30 -6.11
CA LEU A 89 -18.14 -4.80 -4.82
C LEU A 89 -19.08 -6.01 -4.90
N THR A 90 -19.75 -6.21 -6.01
CA THR A 90 -20.90 -7.11 -6.04
C THR A 90 -20.82 -8.09 -7.19
N ASP A 91 -21.20 -9.35 -6.93
CA ASP A 91 -21.46 -10.34 -7.98
C ASP A 91 -22.59 -9.80 -8.90
N PRO A 92 -22.41 -9.82 -10.23
CA PRO A 92 -23.40 -9.35 -11.18
C PRO A 92 -24.78 -9.98 -10.98
N LYS A 93 -24.82 -11.23 -10.53
CA LYS A 93 -26.09 -11.94 -10.29
C LYS A 93 -26.85 -11.38 -9.08
N ILE A 94 -26.15 -11.08 -7.99
CA ILE A 94 -26.75 -10.49 -6.78
C ILE A 94 -27.27 -9.11 -7.10
N LEU A 95 -26.51 -8.36 -7.86
CA LEU A 95 -26.87 -7.02 -8.29
C LEU A 95 -28.09 -7.02 -9.24
N ALA A 96 -28.10 -7.90 -10.24
CA ALA A 96 -29.23 -8.05 -11.14
C ALA A 96 -30.52 -8.39 -10.36
N SER A 97 -30.43 -9.25 -9.34
CA SER A 97 -31.58 -9.56 -8.49
C SER A 97 -32.04 -8.38 -7.62
N SER A 98 -31.11 -7.58 -7.04
CA SER A 98 -31.49 -6.39 -6.26
C SER A 98 -32.14 -5.30 -7.12
N LEU A 99 -31.65 -5.07 -8.33
CA LEU A 99 -32.26 -4.15 -9.29
C LEU A 99 -33.62 -4.68 -9.80
N ALA A 100 -33.76 -6.00 -10.00
CA ALA A 100 -35.03 -6.60 -10.36
C ALA A 100 -36.11 -6.41 -9.27
N VAL A 101 -35.72 -6.46 -7.97
CA VAL A 101 -36.63 -6.13 -6.86
C VAL A 101 -37.05 -4.66 -6.93
N VAL A 102 -36.13 -3.73 -7.17
CA VAL A 102 -36.46 -2.29 -7.32
C VAL A 102 -37.41 -2.09 -8.51
N GLN A 103 -37.17 -2.75 -9.64
CA GLN A 103 -38.07 -2.68 -10.81
C GLN A 103 -39.46 -3.25 -10.50
N ALA A 104 -39.57 -4.38 -9.78
CA ALA A 104 -40.83 -4.94 -9.36
C ALA A 104 -41.59 -4.02 -8.41
N ASP A 105 -40.94 -3.38 -7.47
CA ASP A 105 -41.53 -2.42 -6.56
C ASP A 105 -42.06 -1.18 -7.32
N ILE A 106 -41.31 -0.69 -8.33
CA ILE A 106 -41.74 0.42 -9.20
C ILE A 106 -42.99 0.01 -9.99
N GLU A 107 -43.03 -1.22 -10.55
CA GLU A 107 -44.18 -1.70 -11.30
C GLU A 107 -45.42 -1.91 -10.42
N MET A 108 -45.23 -2.39 -9.17
CA MET A 108 -46.29 -2.47 -8.18
C MET A 108 -46.91 -1.11 -7.85
N LEU A 109 -46.09 -0.09 -7.68
CA LEU A 109 -46.55 1.27 -7.49
C LEU A 109 -47.37 1.75 -8.69
N ARG A 110 -46.88 1.48 -9.91
CA ARG A 110 -47.56 1.84 -11.15
C ARG A 110 -48.95 1.23 -11.27
N VAL A 111 -49.10 -0.08 -10.97
CA VAL A 111 -50.37 -0.79 -10.97
C VAL A 111 -51.35 -0.26 -9.93
N THR A 112 -50.83 0.05 -8.74
CA THR A 112 -51.63 0.60 -7.63
C THR A 112 -52.19 2.01 -7.94
N MET A 113 -51.50 2.74 -8.83
CA MET A 113 -51.95 4.08 -9.25
C MET A 113 -53.08 4.06 -10.29
N GLN A 114 -53.27 2.98 -11.08
CA GLN A 114 -54.24 2.93 -12.16
C GLN A 114 -55.71 3.23 -11.74
N PRO A 115 -56.24 2.80 -10.57
CA PRO A 115 -57.63 3.08 -10.20
C PRO A 115 -57.87 4.57 -9.77
N ILE A 116 -56.87 5.32 -9.44
CA ILE A 116 -56.99 6.72 -8.97
C ILE A 116 -57.06 7.69 -10.16
N ALA A 117 -56.74 7.22 -11.38
CA ALA A 117 -56.53 7.99 -12.60
C ALA A 117 -57.71 8.81 -13.11
N ALA A 118 -58.94 8.51 -12.64
CA ALA A 118 -60.15 9.15 -13.22
C ALA A 118 -60.38 10.62 -12.77
N LYS A 119 -59.73 11.10 -11.72
CA LYS A 119 -60.02 12.43 -11.15
C LYS A 119 -58.89 13.51 -11.24
N GLN A 120 -57.66 13.12 -11.60
CA GLN A 120 -56.52 14.03 -11.51
C GLN A 120 -55.44 13.76 -12.58
N ARG A 121 -55.77 13.97 -13.84
CA ARG A 121 -54.91 13.59 -15.00
C ARG A 121 -53.47 14.13 -14.91
N THR A 122 -53.26 15.42 -14.66
CA THR A 122 -51.94 16.07 -14.77
C THR A 122 -50.93 15.55 -13.73
N ALA A 123 -51.36 15.36 -12.47
CA ALA A 123 -50.47 14.86 -11.41
C ALA A 123 -50.13 13.39 -11.62
N MET A 124 -51.07 12.63 -12.18
CA MET A 124 -50.84 11.24 -12.50
C MET A 124 -49.93 11.05 -13.69
N ASP A 125 -50.07 11.83 -14.73
CA ASP A 125 -49.18 11.80 -15.88
C ASP A 125 -47.74 12.11 -15.46
N TYR A 126 -47.54 13.08 -14.57
CA TYR A 126 -46.23 13.36 -13.96
C TYR A 126 -45.69 12.18 -13.15
N SER A 127 -46.52 11.59 -12.29
CA SER A 127 -46.11 10.46 -11.44
C SER A 127 -45.79 9.22 -12.27
N GLN A 128 -46.57 8.94 -13.32
CA GLN A 128 -46.30 7.85 -14.27
C GLN A 128 -45.00 8.08 -15.02
N LEU A 129 -44.78 9.29 -15.53
CA LEU A 129 -43.57 9.65 -16.25
C LEU A 129 -42.33 9.51 -15.33
N ARG A 130 -42.45 9.87 -14.06
CA ARG A 130 -41.37 9.72 -13.06
C ARG A 130 -41.07 8.26 -12.75
N LEU A 131 -42.09 7.41 -12.64
CA LEU A 131 -41.90 5.94 -12.46
C LEU A 131 -41.26 5.31 -13.70
N ASP A 132 -41.67 5.70 -14.90
CA ASP A 132 -41.05 5.22 -16.14
C ASP A 132 -39.58 5.64 -16.25
N TRP A 133 -39.29 6.88 -15.88
CA TRP A 133 -37.91 7.36 -15.81
C TRP A 133 -37.07 6.56 -14.78
N MET A 134 -37.60 6.28 -13.58
CA MET A 134 -36.90 5.45 -12.59
C MET A 134 -36.67 4.04 -13.10
N ARG A 135 -37.63 3.43 -13.80
CA ARG A 135 -37.46 2.10 -14.42
C ARG A 135 -36.34 2.11 -15.45
N GLN A 136 -36.30 3.11 -16.32
CA GLN A 136 -35.21 3.23 -17.31
C GLN A 136 -33.85 3.52 -16.65
N ARG A 137 -33.84 4.30 -15.60
CA ARG A 137 -32.63 4.52 -14.81
C ARG A 137 -32.11 3.25 -14.15
N ALA A 138 -32.99 2.39 -13.64
CA ALA A 138 -32.62 1.07 -13.14
C ALA A 138 -32.06 0.16 -14.25
N GLN A 139 -32.66 0.20 -15.46
CA GLN A 139 -32.13 -0.52 -16.63
C GLN A 139 -30.75 -0.01 -17.03
N LEU A 140 -30.53 1.30 -17.04
CA LEU A 140 -29.22 1.90 -17.30
C LEU A 140 -28.20 1.45 -16.27
N ALA A 141 -28.57 1.41 -14.98
CA ALA A 141 -27.68 0.91 -13.92
C ALA A 141 -27.29 -0.56 -14.16
N MET A 142 -28.22 -1.42 -14.55
CA MET A 142 -27.92 -2.81 -14.95
C MET A 142 -26.98 -2.89 -16.15
N ALA A 143 -27.26 -2.10 -17.20
CA ALA A 143 -26.45 -2.10 -18.41
C ALA A 143 -25.00 -1.63 -18.11
N ARG A 144 -24.84 -0.62 -17.26
CA ARG A 144 -23.52 -0.14 -16.79
C ARG A 144 -22.76 -1.21 -16.03
N ALA A 145 -23.43 -1.95 -15.13
CA ALA A 145 -22.82 -3.06 -14.43
C ALA A 145 -22.34 -4.15 -15.40
N ASN A 146 -23.20 -4.56 -16.33
CA ASN A 146 -22.87 -5.56 -17.34
C ASN A 146 -21.68 -5.10 -18.23
N LEU A 147 -21.66 -3.84 -18.63
CA LEU A 147 -20.55 -3.25 -19.38
C LEU A 147 -19.25 -3.34 -18.60
N GLN A 148 -19.27 -3.02 -17.32
CA GLN A 148 -18.09 -3.03 -16.45
C GLN A 148 -17.50 -4.46 -16.33
N PHE A 149 -18.36 -5.47 -16.23
CA PHE A 149 -17.91 -6.87 -16.29
C PHE A 149 -17.32 -7.24 -17.65
N ALA A 150 -17.99 -6.84 -18.73
CA ALA A 150 -17.51 -7.11 -20.07
C ALA A 150 -16.15 -6.40 -20.34
N GLN A 151 -15.95 -5.21 -19.82
CA GLN A 151 -14.67 -4.50 -19.88
C GLN A 151 -13.57 -5.25 -19.14
N THR A 152 -13.86 -5.73 -17.93
CA THR A 152 -12.91 -6.52 -17.14
C THR A 152 -12.55 -7.83 -17.84
N ASP A 153 -13.55 -8.52 -18.39
CA ASP A 153 -13.36 -9.78 -19.13
C ASP A 153 -12.55 -9.54 -20.42
N PHE A 154 -12.84 -8.46 -21.14
CA PHE A 154 -12.08 -8.07 -22.32
C PHE A 154 -10.62 -7.79 -21.98
N HIS A 155 -10.31 -6.98 -20.96
CA HIS A 155 -8.93 -6.70 -20.55
C HIS A 155 -8.15 -7.96 -20.15
N ARG A 156 -8.81 -8.87 -19.43
CA ARG A 156 -8.22 -10.17 -19.08
C ARG A 156 -7.94 -11.01 -20.33
N THR A 157 -8.91 -11.09 -21.24
CA THR A 157 -8.78 -11.85 -22.49
C THR A 157 -7.71 -11.24 -23.40
N GLU A 158 -7.60 -9.92 -23.45
CA GLU A 158 -6.56 -9.19 -24.18
C GLU A 158 -5.16 -9.52 -23.67
N GLN A 159 -4.95 -9.56 -22.35
CA GLN A 159 -3.69 -9.98 -21.73
C GLN A 159 -3.36 -11.44 -22.09
N LEU A 160 -4.33 -12.35 -21.95
CA LEU A 160 -4.15 -13.75 -22.28
C LEU A 160 -3.91 -13.98 -23.79
N PHE A 161 -4.49 -13.15 -24.65
CA PHE A 161 -4.24 -13.19 -26.09
C PHE A 161 -2.83 -12.69 -26.43
N THR A 162 -2.37 -11.61 -25.78
CA THR A 162 -1.00 -11.11 -25.91
C THR A 162 0.03 -12.15 -25.47
N ASP A 163 -0.28 -12.90 -24.40
CA ASP A 163 0.54 -14.01 -23.91
C ASP A 163 0.36 -15.31 -24.73
N LYS A 164 -0.43 -15.28 -25.82
CA LYS A 164 -0.73 -16.41 -26.73
C LYS A 164 -1.39 -17.62 -26.03
N ILE A 165 -2.12 -17.39 -24.94
CA ILE A 165 -2.79 -18.43 -24.15
C ILE A 165 -4.20 -18.73 -24.72
N VAL A 166 -4.90 -17.70 -25.26
CA VAL A 166 -6.25 -17.83 -25.84
C VAL A 166 -6.24 -17.59 -27.34
N SER A 167 -7.24 -18.14 -28.05
CA SER A 167 -7.37 -17.94 -29.48
C SER A 167 -8.01 -16.59 -29.82
N GLU A 168 -7.75 -16.10 -31.04
CA GLU A 168 -8.31 -14.88 -31.61
C GLU A 168 -9.86 -14.85 -31.50
N ARG A 169 -10.51 -16.00 -31.68
CA ARG A 169 -11.97 -16.11 -31.54
C ARG A 169 -12.49 -15.67 -30.17
N PHE A 170 -11.79 -16.01 -29.08
CA PHE A 170 -12.19 -15.59 -27.73
C PHE A 170 -11.97 -14.10 -27.52
N TYR A 171 -10.87 -13.58 -28.04
CA TYR A 171 -10.59 -12.14 -28.02
C TYR A 171 -11.67 -11.35 -28.79
N ASP A 172 -12.00 -11.76 -29.99
CA ASP A 172 -13.05 -11.11 -30.79
C ASP A 172 -14.44 -11.19 -30.15
N GLN A 173 -14.76 -12.31 -29.50
CA GLN A 173 -16.01 -12.46 -28.77
C GLN A 173 -16.11 -11.52 -27.56
N ALA A 174 -15.06 -11.40 -26.78
CA ALA A 174 -15.02 -10.47 -25.65
C ALA A 174 -15.11 -9.02 -26.09
N LYS A 175 -14.38 -8.64 -27.16
CA LYS A 175 -14.42 -7.32 -27.79
C LYS A 175 -15.81 -6.96 -28.30
N ALA A 176 -16.44 -7.88 -29.02
CA ALA A 176 -17.80 -7.68 -29.54
C ALA A 176 -18.85 -7.55 -28.42
N SER A 177 -18.70 -8.33 -27.34
CA SER A 177 -19.58 -8.21 -26.16
C SER A 177 -19.44 -6.86 -25.47
N GLN A 178 -18.22 -6.38 -25.26
CA GLN A 178 -17.95 -5.05 -24.71
C GLN A 178 -18.56 -3.96 -25.59
N GLY A 179 -18.33 -3.98 -26.92
CA GLY A 179 -18.83 -2.98 -27.84
C GLY A 179 -20.34 -2.91 -27.89
N ARG A 180 -21.02 -4.06 -27.84
CA ARG A 180 -22.49 -4.12 -27.79
C ARG A 180 -23.04 -3.47 -26.54
N LEU A 181 -22.49 -3.82 -25.37
CA LEU A 181 -22.94 -3.27 -24.09
C LEU A 181 -22.62 -1.78 -23.95
N GLN A 182 -21.53 -1.32 -24.55
CA GLN A 182 -21.19 0.10 -24.59
C GLN A 182 -22.24 0.89 -25.37
N ASN A 183 -22.65 0.44 -26.54
CA ASN A 183 -23.70 1.07 -27.33
C ASN A 183 -25.05 1.07 -26.58
N GLU A 184 -25.40 -0.03 -25.90
CA GLU A 184 -26.61 -0.14 -25.07
C GLU A 184 -26.61 0.91 -23.94
N VAL A 185 -25.49 1.08 -23.23
CA VAL A 185 -25.33 2.09 -22.17
C VAL A 185 -25.44 3.50 -22.72
N GLU A 186 -24.84 3.79 -23.86
CA GLU A 186 -24.93 5.12 -24.49
C GLU A 186 -26.37 5.46 -24.88
N GLU A 187 -27.10 4.50 -25.44
CA GLU A 187 -28.49 4.68 -25.85
C GLU A 187 -29.43 4.89 -24.65
N LEU A 188 -29.28 4.04 -23.61
CA LEU A 188 -30.04 4.20 -22.37
C LEU A 188 -29.70 5.50 -21.62
N THR A 189 -28.45 5.93 -21.65
CA THR A 189 -28.03 7.20 -21.03
C THR A 189 -28.75 8.37 -21.70
N ARG A 190 -28.77 8.40 -23.04
CA ARG A 190 -29.46 9.43 -23.80
C ARG A 190 -30.97 9.48 -23.48
N LEU A 191 -31.62 8.31 -23.42
CA LEU A 191 -33.04 8.22 -23.09
C LEU A 191 -33.35 8.72 -21.68
N VAL A 192 -32.54 8.33 -20.69
CA VAL A 192 -32.72 8.76 -19.29
C VAL A 192 -32.52 10.24 -19.12
N GLU A 193 -31.54 10.83 -19.80
CA GLU A 193 -31.28 12.28 -19.78
C GLU A 193 -32.37 13.07 -20.46
N GLU A 194 -32.89 12.59 -21.59
CA GLU A 194 -34.01 13.25 -22.32
C GLU A 194 -35.27 13.25 -21.48
N GLN A 195 -35.64 12.10 -20.90
CA GLN A 195 -36.79 12.01 -20.01
C GLN A 195 -36.63 12.83 -18.74
N GLY A 196 -35.43 12.86 -18.14
CA GLY A 196 -35.13 13.71 -17.00
C GLY A 196 -35.41 15.18 -17.29
N ARG A 197 -34.92 15.68 -18.43
CA ARG A 197 -35.21 17.08 -18.88
C ARG A 197 -36.69 17.35 -19.08
N ASN A 198 -37.41 16.39 -19.63
CA ASN A 198 -38.87 16.51 -19.83
C ASN A 198 -39.63 16.60 -18.50
N ILE A 199 -39.23 15.80 -17.51
CA ILE A 199 -39.79 15.83 -16.14
C ILE A 199 -39.51 17.15 -15.47
N ASP A 200 -38.27 17.68 -15.56
CA ASP A 200 -37.90 18.96 -14.98
C ASP A 200 -38.68 20.12 -15.61
N GLN A 201 -38.87 20.09 -16.92
CA GLN A 201 -39.69 21.09 -17.63
C GLN A 201 -41.15 21.06 -17.20
N LEU A 202 -41.75 19.86 -17.07
CA LEU A 202 -43.13 19.70 -16.59
C LEU A 202 -43.27 20.20 -15.15
N GLN A 203 -42.29 19.93 -14.29
CA GLN A 203 -42.28 20.42 -12.91
C GLN A 203 -42.21 21.94 -12.81
N LEU A 204 -41.39 22.58 -13.65
CA LEU A 204 -41.28 24.04 -13.72
C LEU A 204 -42.56 24.70 -14.23
N THR A 205 -43.23 24.07 -15.22
CA THR A 205 -44.43 24.64 -15.86
C THR A 205 -45.68 24.47 -14.98
N ASN A 206 -45.79 23.40 -14.21
CA ASN A 206 -47.02 23.03 -13.48
C ASN A 206 -46.77 22.92 -11.97
N ALA A 207 -45.75 23.56 -11.42
CA ALA A 207 -45.32 23.42 -10.01
C ALA A 207 -46.45 23.66 -9.00
N VAL A 208 -47.35 24.61 -9.27
CA VAL A 208 -48.45 24.95 -8.37
C VAL A 208 -49.57 23.92 -8.40
N GLU A 209 -49.88 23.31 -9.55
CA GLU A 209 -50.91 22.28 -9.68
C GLU A 209 -50.43 20.89 -9.17
N ILE A 210 -49.18 20.49 -9.47
CA ILE A 210 -48.58 19.24 -9.04
C ILE A 210 -48.45 19.21 -7.50
N SER A 211 -48.08 20.31 -6.88
CA SER A 211 -47.94 20.42 -5.44
C SER A 211 -49.24 20.29 -4.65
N LYS A 212 -50.37 20.69 -5.21
CA LYS A 212 -51.69 20.65 -4.56
C LYS A 212 -52.41 19.31 -4.64
N VAL A 213 -52.01 18.47 -5.60
CA VAL A 213 -52.80 17.31 -6.03
C VAL A 213 -52.10 15.98 -5.69
N THR A 214 -50.81 15.99 -5.41
CA THR A 214 -50.08 14.74 -5.09
C THR A 214 -50.40 14.36 -3.65
N GLU A 215 -51.22 13.31 -3.46
CA GLU A 215 -51.48 12.73 -2.16
C GLU A 215 -50.13 12.40 -1.49
N GLU A 216 -49.96 12.86 -0.26
CA GLU A 216 -48.71 12.75 0.52
C GLU A 216 -48.13 11.29 0.57
N PRO A 217 -48.97 10.21 0.67
CA PRO A 217 -48.47 8.84 0.66
C PRO A 217 -47.77 8.45 -0.64
N LEU A 218 -48.26 8.89 -1.79
CA LEU A 218 -47.66 8.58 -3.10
C LEU A 218 -46.33 9.27 -3.31
N ARG A 219 -46.22 10.53 -2.89
CA ARG A 219 -44.97 11.28 -2.94
C ARG A 219 -43.89 10.61 -2.07
N VAL A 220 -44.28 10.16 -0.87
CA VAL A 220 -43.38 9.46 0.07
C VAL A 220 -42.95 8.11 -0.53
N ALA A 221 -43.87 7.35 -1.13
CA ALA A 221 -43.55 6.08 -1.76
C ALA A 221 -42.58 6.23 -2.96
N ILE A 222 -42.79 7.22 -3.80
CA ILE A 222 -41.87 7.53 -4.93
C ILE A 222 -40.49 7.94 -4.39
N ALA A 223 -40.44 8.83 -3.37
CA ALA A 223 -39.20 9.27 -2.76
C ALA A 223 -38.44 8.08 -2.12
N ALA A 224 -39.12 7.15 -1.48
CA ALA A 224 -38.52 5.93 -0.93
C ALA A 224 -37.89 5.04 -2.01
N GLN A 225 -38.57 4.86 -3.15
CA GLN A 225 -38.01 4.09 -4.27
C GLN A 225 -36.83 4.79 -4.94
N GLU A 226 -36.87 6.12 -5.06
CA GLU A 226 -35.69 6.87 -5.52
C GLU A 226 -34.48 6.71 -4.59
N ALA A 227 -34.72 6.79 -3.27
CA ALA A 227 -33.65 6.56 -2.29
C ALA A 227 -33.05 5.15 -2.38
N LYS A 228 -33.91 4.13 -2.54
CA LYS A 228 -33.51 2.74 -2.73
C LYS A 228 -32.70 2.57 -4.02
N LEU A 229 -33.14 3.18 -5.12
CA LEU A 229 -32.44 3.14 -6.40
C LEU A 229 -31.04 3.81 -6.28
N ARG A 230 -30.98 5.00 -5.67
CA ARG A 230 -29.70 5.70 -5.43
C ARG A 230 -28.72 4.88 -4.58
N LEU A 231 -29.22 4.19 -3.54
CA LEU A 231 -28.40 3.31 -2.73
C LEU A 231 -27.81 2.17 -3.56
N THR A 232 -28.66 1.51 -4.37
CA THR A 232 -28.24 0.42 -5.25
C THR A 232 -27.24 0.90 -6.30
N GLU A 233 -27.46 2.08 -6.89
CA GLU A 233 -26.51 2.71 -7.82
C GLU A 233 -25.16 3.02 -7.16
N ALA A 234 -25.17 3.49 -5.91
CA ALA A 234 -23.95 3.76 -5.15
C ALA A 234 -23.17 2.48 -4.81
N GLU A 235 -23.86 1.37 -4.57
CA GLU A 235 -23.23 0.05 -4.38
C GLU A 235 -22.60 -0.51 -5.67
N LEU A 236 -23.03 -0.03 -6.83
CA LEU A 236 -22.45 -0.35 -8.14
C LEU A 236 -21.13 0.34 -8.41
N SER A 237 -20.89 1.48 -7.75
CA SER A 237 -19.70 2.27 -8.01
C SER A 237 -18.46 1.51 -7.55
N PRO A 238 -17.44 1.36 -8.42
CA PRO A 238 -16.21 0.69 -8.04
C PRO A 238 -15.50 1.46 -6.94
N ILE A 239 -14.95 0.73 -5.97
CA ILE A 239 -14.09 1.31 -4.95
C ILE A 239 -12.70 1.51 -5.55
N THR A 240 -12.24 2.74 -5.61
CA THR A 240 -10.86 3.05 -5.98
C THR A 240 -9.95 2.84 -4.76
N LEU A 241 -8.92 2.05 -4.95
CA LEU A 241 -7.88 1.79 -3.96
C LEU A 241 -6.77 2.81 -4.13
N TYR A 242 -6.34 3.42 -3.05
CA TYR A 242 -5.28 4.43 -3.04
C TYR A 242 -4.05 3.94 -2.28
N ALA A 243 -2.87 4.40 -2.71
CA ALA A 243 -1.63 4.18 -1.99
C ALA A 243 -1.65 4.94 -0.66
N PRO A 244 -1.44 4.27 0.49
CA PRO A 244 -1.47 4.94 1.80
C PRO A 244 -0.18 5.69 2.13
N VAL A 245 0.93 5.35 1.47
CA VAL A 245 2.26 5.92 1.71
C VAL A 245 3.03 6.11 0.42
N ASP A 246 4.00 7.02 0.44
CA ASP A 246 5.00 7.14 -0.63
C ASP A 246 5.95 5.94 -0.59
N GLY A 247 6.12 5.27 -1.72
CA GLY A 247 6.95 4.08 -1.72
C GLY A 247 7.10 3.42 -3.08
N MET A 248 7.47 2.15 -3.02
CA MET A 248 7.59 1.28 -4.18
C MET A 248 6.71 0.05 -3.97
N VAL A 249 5.99 -0.34 -5.00
CA VAL A 249 5.20 -1.58 -5.00
C VAL A 249 6.13 -2.79 -4.84
N ASN A 250 6.02 -3.47 -3.71
CA ASN A 250 6.87 -4.61 -3.36
C ASN A 250 6.27 -5.94 -3.85
N VAL A 251 5.03 -6.19 -3.46
CA VAL A 251 4.32 -7.43 -3.81
C VAL A 251 2.92 -7.09 -4.31
N ILE A 252 2.50 -7.78 -5.34
CA ILE A 252 1.13 -7.81 -5.84
C ILE A 252 0.60 -9.20 -5.50
N TYR A 253 -0.41 -9.27 -4.63
CA TYR A 253 -1.02 -10.52 -4.17
C TYR A 253 -2.14 -10.97 -5.08
N HIS A 254 -2.90 -10.02 -5.66
CA HIS A 254 -4.04 -10.29 -6.51
C HIS A 254 -3.90 -9.60 -7.87
N ARG A 255 -4.40 -10.28 -8.90
CA ARG A 255 -4.41 -9.78 -10.27
C ARG A 255 -5.81 -9.33 -10.69
N THR A 256 -5.87 -8.57 -11.76
CA THR A 256 -7.14 -8.17 -12.38
C THR A 256 -8.01 -9.39 -12.70
N GLY A 257 -9.26 -9.34 -12.29
CA GLY A 257 -10.26 -10.42 -12.45
C GLY A 257 -10.28 -11.44 -11.30
N GLU A 258 -9.44 -11.28 -10.26
CA GLU A 258 -9.48 -12.14 -9.06
C GLU A 258 -10.45 -11.59 -8.02
N ALA A 259 -11.10 -12.51 -7.29
CA ALA A 259 -11.92 -12.17 -6.15
C ALA A 259 -11.04 -11.84 -4.95
N VAL A 260 -11.40 -10.79 -4.22
CA VAL A 260 -10.72 -10.33 -3.01
C VAL A 260 -11.70 -10.26 -1.85
N ASN A 261 -11.27 -10.70 -0.67
CA ASN A 261 -12.08 -10.63 0.54
C ASN A 261 -11.87 -9.30 1.27
N ALA A 262 -12.81 -8.95 2.16
CA ALA A 262 -12.67 -7.76 3.00
C ALA A 262 -11.42 -7.86 3.89
N GLY A 263 -10.59 -6.82 3.88
CA GLY A 263 -9.34 -6.76 4.64
C GLY A 263 -8.16 -7.52 4.04
N GLU A 264 -8.37 -8.25 2.95
CA GLU A 264 -7.30 -8.98 2.26
C GLU A 264 -6.36 -8.02 1.54
N SER A 265 -5.05 -8.25 1.68
CA SER A 265 -4.03 -7.41 1.07
C SER A 265 -3.95 -7.65 -0.44
N ILE A 266 -4.15 -6.61 -1.24
CA ILE A 266 -4.10 -6.66 -2.70
C ILE A 266 -2.69 -6.31 -3.18
N VAL A 267 -2.12 -5.24 -2.64
CA VAL A 267 -0.79 -4.74 -2.98
C VAL A 267 -0.07 -4.34 -1.71
N SER A 268 1.21 -4.67 -1.60
CA SER A 268 2.09 -4.21 -0.54
C SER A 268 3.04 -3.13 -1.08
N ILE A 269 3.08 -1.98 -0.41
CA ILE A 269 3.92 -0.84 -0.73
C ILE A 269 4.98 -0.71 0.35
N ALA A 270 6.25 -0.74 -0.04
CA ALA A 270 7.38 -0.52 0.84
C ALA A 270 7.85 0.94 0.72
N PRO A 271 7.98 1.68 1.83
CA PRO A 271 8.57 3.02 1.79
C PRO A 271 10.02 2.94 1.32
N VAL A 272 10.44 3.95 0.55
CA VAL A 272 11.81 4.01 0.02
C VAL A 272 12.79 4.39 1.13
N ASN A 273 12.35 5.16 2.11
CA ASN A 273 13.17 5.64 3.20
C ASN A 273 13.08 4.71 4.41
N ALA A 274 14.24 4.41 4.99
CA ALA A 274 14.34 3.72 6.26
C ALA A 274 13.83 4.63 7.39
N LEU A 275 12.92 4.12 8.23
CA LEU A 275 12.35 4.88 9.34
C LEU A 275 13.24 4.79 10.58
N ARG A 276 13.62 3.58 10.96
CA ARG A 276 14.47 3.28 12.12
C ARG A 276 15.19 1.96 11.95
N ILE A 277 16.14 1.71 12.81
CA ILE A 277 16.83 0.42 12.90
C ILE A 277 16.38 -0.25 14.19
N VAL A 278 15.92 -1.48 14.11
CA VAL A 278 15.58 -2.29 15.28
C VAL A 278 16.71 -3.29 15.53
N GLY A 279 17.37 -3.16 16.67
CA GLY A 279 18.36 -4.10 17.16
C GLY A 279 17.84 -4.89 18.33
N TYR A 280 18.38 -6.09 18.56
CA TYR A 280 17.98 -6.94 19.68
C TYR A 280 19.19 -7.20 20.59
N LEU A 281 19.07 -6.76 21.83
CA LEU A 281 20.08 -7.03 22.85
C LEU A 281 19.80 -8.39 23.50
N ARG A 282 20.77 -9.31 23.38
CA ARG A 282 20.65 -10.66 23.92
C ARG A 282 20.99 -10.71 25.41
N PRO A 283 20.26 -11.49 26.21
CA PRO A 283 20.66 -11.73 27.59
C PRO A 283 21.95 -12.57 27.67
N PRO A 284 22.80 -12.39 28.72
CA PRO A 284 22.57 -11.52 29.89
C PRO A 284 22.85 -10.04 29.59
N ILE A 285 21.93 -9.17 30.03
CA ILE A 285 22.06 -7.73 29.88
C ILE A 285 22.68 -7.19 31.17
N PHE A 286 23.91 -6.71 31.09
CA PHE A 286 24.62 -6.15 32.25
C PHE A 286 24.27 -4.67 32.46
N ASP A 287 24.10 -3.93 31.36
CA ASP A 287 23.71 -2.52 31.37
C ASP A 287 22.52 -2.31 30.45
N GLU A 288 21.45 -1.80 30.99
CA GLU A 288 20.26 -1.44 30.21
C GLU A 288 20.52 -0.16 29.40
N PRO A 289 20.42 -0.20 28.06
CA PRO A 289 20.66 0.97 27.25
C PRO A 289 19.56 2.00 27.50
N LYS A 290 19.95 3.24 27.80
CA LYS A 290 19.02 4.35 27.99
C LYS A 290 18.77 5.07 26.65
N VAL A 291 17.60 5.68 26.53
CA VAL A 291 17.30 6.59 25.40
C VAL A 291 18.36 7.69 25.36
N GLY A 292 18.91 7.95 24.16
CA GLY A 292 20.00 8.90 23.94
C GLY A 292 21.41 8.27 23.96
N CYS A 293 21.56 6.98 24.33
CA CYS A 293 22.85 6.29 24.21
C CYS A 293 23.32 6.27 22.76
N GLN A 294 24.60 6.53 22.54
CA GLN A 294 25.19 6.50 21.20
C GLN A 294 25.45 5.04 20.76
N VAL A 295 25.11 4.78 19.52
CA VAL A 295 25.28 3.49 18.87
C VAL A 295 26.04 3.68 17.57
N GLN A 296 27.10 2.91 17.37
CA GLN A 296 27.77 2.83 16.09
C GLN A 296 27.02 1.82 15.22
N VAL A 297 26.57 2.25 14.07
CA VAL A 297 25.89 1.44 13.04
C VAL A 297 26.88 1.14 11.95
N ARG A 298 27.07 -0.13 11.61
CA ARG A 298 27.96 -0.58 10.52
C ARG A 298 27.17 -1.40 9.50
N THR A 299 27.35 -1.11 8.22
CA THR A 299 26.76 -1.91 7.14
C THR A 299 27.54 -3.20 6.92
N ARG A 300 26.83 -4.26 6.49
CA ARG A 300 27.43 -5.57 6.14
C ARG A 300 27.87 -5.68 4.68
N GLY A 301 27.73 -4.62 3.90
CA GLY A 301 28.10 -4.61 2.47
C GLY A 301 29.60 -4.76 2.21
N PRO A 302 30.01 -4.96 0.93
CA PRO A 302 31.40 -5.09 0.54
C PRO A 302 32.28 -3.89 0.93
N ARG A 303 31.69 -2.69 0.92
CA ARG A 303 32.27 -1.46 1.46
C ARG A 303 31.59 -1.16 2.78
N ARG A 304 32.19 -1.60 3.86
CA ARG A 304 31.69 -1.34 5.21
C ARG A 304 31.70 0.15 5.47
N GLN A 305 30.52 0.72 5.68
CA GLN A 305 30.35 2.10 6.10
C GLN A 305 29.91 2.11 7.57
N SER A 306 30.37 3.07 8.32
CA SER A 306 30.00 3.25 9.71
C SER A 306 29.43 4.65 9.94
N GLY A 307 28.43 4.73 10.77
CA GLY A 307 27.82 5.98 11.22
C GLY A 307 27.46 5.89 12.69
N THR A 308 27.40 7.02 13.35
CA THR A 308 26.94 7.10 14.74
C THR A 308 25.50 7.59 14.77
N SER A 309 24.71 6.97 15.61
CA SER A 309 23.31 7.31 15.85
C SER A 309 22.97 7.15 17.33
N ALA A 310 21.73 7.45 17.69
CA ALA A 310 21.28 7.38 19.08
C ALA A 310 20.11 6.41 19.23
N VAL A 311 20.02 5.80 20.41
CA VAL A 311 18.84 5.02 20.84
C VAL A 311 17.67 5.98 21.01
N VAL A 312 16.58 5.72 20.30
CA VAL A 312 15.33 6.50 20.37
C VAL A 312 14.34 5.86 21.32
N GLU A 313 14.26 4.53 21.28
CA GLU A 313 13.29 3.73 22.03
C GLU A 313 13.95 2.46 22.58
N VAL A 314 13.51 2.03 23.75
CA VAL A 314 13.90 0.73 24.34
C VAL A 314 12.60 -0.02 24.62
N GLY A 315 12.53 -1.26 24.17
CA GLY A 315 11.35 -2.10 24.39
C GLY A 315 11.15 -2.44 25.86
N ALA A 316 9.90 -2.60 26.25
CA ALA A 316 9.54 -2.91 27.62
C ALA A 316 9.60 -4.42 27.96
N GLN A 317 9.71 -5.28 26.94
CA GLN A 317 9.70 -6.74 27.12
C GLN A 317 10.65 -7.43 26.12
N PHE A 318 11.05 -8.65 26.47
CA PHE A 318 11.81 -9.49 25.55
C PHE A 318 10.91 -10.04 24.47
N GLU A 319 11.38 -9.96 23.23
CA GLU A 319 10.70 -10.48 22.06
C GLU A 319 11.53 -11.56 21.36
N THR A 320 10.85 -12.40 20.58
CA THR A 320 11.54 -13.38 19.76
C THR A 320 12.32 -12.71 18.64
N ILE A 321 13.62 -12.95 18.59
CA ILE A 321 14.48 -12.38 17.54
C ILE A 321 14.10 -13.00 16.20
N ALA A 322 13.88 -12.13 15.19
CA ALA A 322 13.56 -12.58 13.84
C ALA A 322 14.63 -13.57 13.30
N PRO A 323 14.24 -14.63 12.58
CA PRO A 323 15.18 -15.66 12.08
C PRO A 323 16.36 -15.09 11.29
N ALA A 324 16.13 -13.99 10.54
CA ALA A 324 17.19 -13.30 9.79
C ALA A 324 18.29 -12.68 10.66
N LEU A 325 18.01 -12.43 11.94
CA LEU A 325 18.92 -11.82 12.92
C LEU A 325 19.55 -12.85 13.84
N GLN A 326 19.10 -14.11 13.80
CA GLN A 326 19.66 -15.20 14.61
C GLN A 326 21.00 -15.66 14.07
N ALA A 327 21.86 -16.16 14.96
CA ALA A 327 23.13 -16.74 14.54
C ALA A 327 22.89 -18.04 13.74
N PRO A 328 23.63 -18.29 12.63
CA PRO A 328 23.40 -19.45 11.77
C PRO A 328 23.44 -20.83 12.47
N MET A 329 24.18 -20.93 13.56
CA MET A 329 24.30 -22.16 14.35
C MET A 329 23.16 -22.40 15.34
N LYS A 330 22.23 -21.43 15.52
CA LYS A 330 21.19 -21.50 16.55
C LYS A 330 19.75 -21.44 15.97
N LEU A 331 19.60 -21.71 14.69
CA LEU A 331 18.31 -21.70 14.01
C LEU A 331 17.25 -22.64 14.60
N ALA A 332 17.66 -23.62 15.42
CA ALA A 332 16.75 -24.55 16.08
C ALA A 332 16.18 -24.04 17.42
N ASN A 333 16.72 -22.97 18.00
CA ASN A 333 16.32 -22.45 19.30
C ASN A 333 15.68 -21.06 19.15
N ILE A 334 14.59 -20.85 19.86
CA ILE A 334 13.97 -19.53 19.96
C ILE A 334 14.91 -18.63 20.78
N GLU A 335 15.52 -17.64 20.14
CA GLU A 335 16.31 -16.62 20.82
C GLU A 335 15.41 -15.44 21.22
N LEU A 336 15.52 -15.01 22.47
CA LEU A 336 14.85 -13.82 23.00
C LEU A 336 15.86 -12.67 23.05
N GLY A 337 15.38 -11.45 22.77
CA GLY A 337 16.17 -10.23 22.87
C GLY A 337 15.29 -9.03 23.25
N LEU A 338 15.90 -8.05 23.91
CA LEU A 338 15.27 -6.79 24.21
C LEU A 338 15.36 -5.90 22.95
N PRO A 339 14.23 -5.51 22.34
CA PRO A 339 14.24 -4.67 21.15
C PRO A 339 14.66 -3.23 21.48
N ILE A 340 15.51 -2.66 20.64
CA ILE A 340 15.98 -1.28 20.75
C ILE A 340 15.79 -0.59 19.42
N GLY A 341 15.07 0.51 19.44
CA GLY A 341 14.88 1.40 18.29
C GLY A 341 16.01 2.43 18.21
N ILE A 342 16.68 2.49 17.07
CA ILE A 342 17.82 3.37 16.80
C ILE A 342 17.47 4.23 15.60
N SER A 343 17.77 5.52 15.64
CA SER A 343 17.60 6.41 14.49
C SER A 343 18.56 6.04 13.36
N VAL A 344 18.17 6.33 12.12
CA VAL A 344 19.00 6.07 10.95
C VAL A 344 20.08 7.17 10.86
N PRO A 345 21.38 6.83 10.81
CA PRO A 345 22.43 7.80 10.63
C PRO A 345 22.32 8.53 9.29
N ALA A 346 22.36 9.87 9.27
CA ALA A 346 22.19 10.66 8.05
C ALA A 346 23.29 10.44 6.99
N ASN A 347 24.46 9.96 7.42
CA ASN A 347 25.62 9.70 6.56
C ASN A 347 25.60 8.32 5.92
N LEU A 348 24.65 7.44 6.29
CA LEU A 348 24.54 6.08 5.75
C LEU A 348 23.33 5.95 4.81
N LYS A 349 23.58 5.45 3.62
CA LYS A 349 22.52 5.07 2.67
C LYS A 349 22.20 3.59 2.86
N ILE A 350 21.36 3.30 3.84
CA ILE A 350 20.87 1.95 4.13
C ILE A 350 19.46 1.77 3.61
N ARG A 351 19.17 0.56 3.12
CA ARG A 351 17.86 0.24 2.55
C ARG A 351 16.98 -0.43 3.61
N PRO A 352 15.67 -0.23 3.56
CA PRO A 352 14.72 -1.01 4.35
C PRO A 352 14.97 -2.51 4.19
N GLY A 353 14.95 -3.26 5.31
CA GLY A 353 15.23 -4.70 5.33
C GLY A 353 16.72 -5.08 5.41
N GLU A 354 17.65 -4.12 5.28
CA GLU A 354 19.08 -4.38 5.35
C GLU A 354 19.51 -4.72 6.79
N LEU A 355 20.44 -5.69 6.90
CA LEU A 355 21.03 -6.08 8.18
C LEU A 355 22.24 -5.19 8.47
N VAL A 356 22.33 -4.71 9.70
CA VAL A 356 23.41 -3.86 10.18
C VAL A 356 23.98 -4.39 11.49
N ASP A 357 25.28 -4.15 11.69
CA ASP A 357 25.95 -4.45 12.94
C ASP A 357 25.91 -3.21 13.84
N LEU A 358 25.53 -3.41 15.09
CA LEU A 358 25.34 -2.35 16.06
C LEU A 358 26.30 -2.54 17.22
N THR A 359 26.98 -1.47 17.62
CA THR A 359 27.87 -1.45 18.77
C THR A 359 27.47 -0.30 19.67
N LEU A 360 27.07 -0.60 20.91
CA LEU A 360 26.80 0.42 21.92
C LEU A 360 28.11 1.11 22.28
N LEU A 361 28.15 2.42 22.13
CA LEU A 361 29.24 3.24 22.59
C LEU A 361 28.92 3.62 24.04
N GLN A 362 29.46 2.87 25.00
CA GLN A 362 29.36 3.26 26.41
C GLN A 362 30.02 4.61 26.59
N LYS A 363 29.26 5.58 27.10
CA LYS A 363 29.84 6.79 27.65
C LYS A 363 30.48 6.34 28.96
N THR A 364 31.81 6.17 28.97
CA THR A 364 32.56 6.13 30.22
C THR A 364 32.31 7.49 30.91
N GLU A 365 31.51 7.46 32.01
CA GLU A 365 31.52 8.57 32.96
C GLU A 365 32.88 8.74 33.62
#